data_85f3dacdfa5b114268b9c05b64077858
#
_entry.id   85f3dacdfa5b114268b9c05b64077858
#
_cell.length_a   1.000
_cell.length_b   1.000
_cell.length_c   1.000
_cell.angle_alpha   90.00
_cell.angle_beta   90.00
_cell.angle_gamma   90.00
#
_symmetry.space_group_name_H-M   'P 1'
#
loop_
_entity.id
_entity.type
_entity.pdbx_description
1 polymer ?
#
loop_
_entity_poly.entity_id
_entity_poly.type
_entity_poly.pdbx_seq_one_letter_code
_entity_poly.pdbx_strand_id
1 'polypeptide(L)'
;MAKKIEDGQVFTATVDVLLANGYAGATTRLIAEEAGINEVTLFRKFGSKERLVSAALQHERATLELHPVAYTGDLANDLLQMVRVYSEASPRQSALMMLVMAEVVRHPELRETIQVPFMLVSRFGQIIVRYQAEGRLRPGEPVLIAGALLGPVIINTMLRSANTDLPIPPIDLVAHVETFLYGHAA
;
A
#
# COMPACT_ATOMS: atom_id res chain seq x y z
N MET A 1 -18.69 29.29 -18.22
CA MET A 1 -17.50 28.52 -18.65
C MET A 1 -17.34 27.31 -17.76
N ALA A 2 -17.40 26.09 -18.29
CA ALA A 2 -17.18 24.88 -17.47
C ALA A 2 -15.72 24.86 -17.03
N LYS A 3 -15.48 24.86 -15.71
CA LYS A 3 -14.14 24.73 -15.10
C LYS A 3 -13.51 23.43 -15.61
N LYS A 4 -12.36 23.52 -16.27
CA LYS A 4 -11.59 22.32 -16.68
C LYS A 4 -11.15 21.64 -15.39
N ILE A 5 -11.76 20.52 -15.09
CA ILE A 5 -11.51 19.77 -13.86
C ILE A 5 -10.23 18.98 -14.06
N GLU A 6 -9.26 19.18 -13.20
CA GLU A 6 -8.05 18.37 -13.15
C GLU A 6 -8.39 17.00 -12.54
N ASP A 7 -7.96 15.93 -13.20
CA ASP A 7 -8.24 14.56 -12.79
C ASP A 7 -7.75 14.29 -11.36
N GLY A 8 -6.63 14.90 -10.97
CA GLY A 8 -6.09 14.82 -9.61
C GLY A 8 -7.08 15.24 -8.52
N GLN A 9 -7.85 16.33 -8.74
CA GLN A 9 -8.87 16.77 -7.79
C GLN A 9 -10.00 15.74 -7.62
N VAL A 10 -10.42 15.13 -8.73
CA VAL A 10 -11.45 14.06 -8.69
C VAL A 10 -10.92 12.81 -7.99
N PHE A 11 -9.67 12.46 -8.23
CA PHE A 11 -9.05 11.29 -7.60
C PHE A 11 -8.86 11.48 -6.09
N THR A 12 -8.41 12.66 -5.65
CA THR A 12 -8.32 12.99 -4.22
C THR A 12 -9.69 12.89 -3.56
N ALA A 13 -10.71 13.52 -4.12
CA ALA A 13 -12.08 13.44 -3.63
C ALA A 13 -12.62 12.00 -3.58
N THR A 14 -12.29 11.18 -4.59
CA THR A 14 -12.65 9.76 -4.63
C THR A 14 -12.05 9.00 -3.44
N VAL A 15 -10.76 9.21 -3.16
CA VAL A 15 -10.09 8.57 -2.03
C VAL A 15 -10.64 9.05 -0.69
N ASP A 16 -10.92 10.34 -0.54
CA ASP A 16 -11.50 10.90 0.69
C ASP A 16 -12.87 10.29 0.99
N VAL A 17 -13.74 10.21 -0.03
CA VAL A 17 -15.05 9.57 0.10
C VAL A 17 -14.94 8.08 0.40
N LEU A 18 -13.98 7.37 -0.23
CA LEU A 18 -13.73 5.96 0.06
C LEU A 18 -13.30 5.74 1.52
N LEU A 19 -12.38 6.56 2.02
CA LEU A 19 -11.89 6.45 3.40
C LEU A 19 -13.00 6.78 4.43
N ALA A 20 -13.86 7.74 4.12
CA ALA A 20 -14.94 8.14 5.01
C ALA A 20 -16.13 7.15 5.03
N ASN A 21 -16.47 6.54 3.87
CA ASN A 21 -17.72 5.80 3.69
C ASN A 21 -17.52 4.31 3.34
N GLY A 22 -16.28 3.86 3.19
CA GLY A 22 -15.96 2.53 2.65
C GLY A 22 -16.30 2.40 1.17
N TYR A 23 -15.94 1.27 0.56
CA TYR A 23 -16.18 1.06 -0.87
C TYR A 23 -17.68 1.05 -1.22
N ALA A 24 -18.51 0.36 -0.45
CA ALA A 24 -19.94 0.27 -0.73
C ALA A 24 -20.64 1.63 -0.59
N GLY A 25 -20.31 2.43 0.45
CA GLY A 25 -20.90 3.73 0.73
C GLY A 25 -20.39 4.86 -0.16
N ALA A 26 -19.24 4.73 -0.79
CA ALA A 26 -18.69 5.71 -1.72
C ALA A 26 -19.48 5.69 -3.04
N THR A 27 -20.56 6.49 -3.11
CA THR A 27 -21.36 6.62 -4.34
C THR A 27 -20.75 7.64 -5.29
N THR A 28 -21.01 7.51 -6.60
CA THR A 28 -20.58 8.49 -7.63
C THR A 28 -21.14 9.89 -7.34
N ARG A 29 -22.32 9.97 -6.75
CA ARG A 29 -22.94 11.21 -6.30
C ARG A 29 -22.11 11.89 -5.20
N LEU A 30 -21.75 11.16 -4.13
CA LEU A 30 -20.91 11.72 -3.05
C LEU A 30 -19.54 12.15 -3.56
N ILE A 31 -18.94 11.35 -4.44
CA ILE A 31 -17.65 11.69 -5.05
C ILE A 31 -17.77 12.96 -5.90
N ALA A 32 -18.86 13.12 -6.67
CA ALA A 32 -19.10 14.30 -7.49
C ALA A 32 -19.31 15.55 -6.62
N GLU A 33 -20.08 15.43 -5.53
CA GLU A 33 -20.30 16.49 -4.54
C GLU A 33 -18.96 16.93 -3.91
N GLU A 34 -18.14 15.98 -3.45
CA GLU A 34 -16.82 16.25 -2.86
C GLU A 34 -15.84 16.88 -3.86
N ALA A 35 -15.86 16.43 -5.12
CA ALA A 35 -15.02 16.97 -6.18
C ALA A 35 -15.54 18.33 -6.72
N GLY A 36 -16.70 18.80 -6.29
CA GLY A 36 -17.32 20.05 -6.78
C GLY A 36 -17.74 20.00 -8.25
N ILE A 37 -18.19 18.83 -8.74
CA ILE A 37 -18.59 18.61 -10.13
C ILE A 37 -19.97 17.97 -10.21
N ASN A 38 -20.54 17.99 -11.44
CA ASN A 38 -21.80 17.28 -11.67
C ASN A 38 -21.54 15.79 -11.87
N GLU A 39 -22.36 14.93 -11.25
CA GLU A 39 -22.28 13.48 -11.35
C GLU A 39 -22.33 12.99 -12.81
N VAL A 40 -23.14 13.62 -13.66
CA VAL A 40 -23.21 13.32 -15.11
C VAL A 40 -21.84 13.51 -15.78
N THR A 41 -21.11 14.56 -15.39
CA THR A 41 -19.76 14.83 -15.92
C THR A 41 -18.77 13.74 -15.48
N LEU A 42 -18.85 13.33 -14.21
CA LEU A 42 -18.03 12.26 -13.66
C LEU A 42 -18.32 10.95 -14.38
N PHE A 43 -19.61 10.58 -14.54
CA PHE A 43 -20.01 9.36 -15.22
C PHE A 43 -19.60 9.34 -16.69
N ARG A 44 -19.78 10.47 -17.41
CA ARG A 44 -19.35 10.59 -18.80
C ARG A 44 -17.85 10.39 -18.99
N LYS A 45 -17.04 10.79 -17.97
CA LYS A 45 -15.58 10.71 -18.04
C LYS A 45 -15.03 9.33 -17.67
N PHE A 46 -15.56 8.74 -16.62
CA PHE A 46 -15.02 7.49 -16.07
C PHE A 46 -15.88 6.26 -16.37
N GLY A 47 -17.14 6.45 -16.72
CA GLY A 47 -18.08 5.41 -17.14
C GLY A 47 -18.70 4.63 -15.99
N SER A 48 -17.94 4.28 -14.94
CA SER A 48 -18.44 3.58 -13.78
C SER A 48 -17.67 3.94 -12.51
N LYS A 49 -18.24 3.62 -11.35
CA LYS A 49 -17.60 3.79 -10.04
C LYS A 49 -16.30 2.98 -9.96
N GLU A 50 -16.32 1.74 -10.43
CA GLU A 50 -15.21 0.82 -10.39
C GLU A 50 -14.00 1.39 -11.14
N ARG A 51 -14.23 1.90 -12.35
CA ARG A 51 -13.18 2.53 -13.16
C ARG A 51 -12.65 3.81 -12.52
N LEU A 52 -13.52 4.63 -11.95
CA LEU A 52 -13.12 5.83 -11.23
C LEU A 52 -12.26 5.49 -10.02
N VAL A 53 -12.69 4.54 -9.21
CA VAL A 53 -11.94 4.08 -8.02
C VAL A 53 -10.60 3.49 -8.43
N SER A 54 -10.57 2.63 -9.45
CA SER A 54 -9.32 2.07 -9.97
C SER A 54 -8.36 3.17 -10.43
N ALA A 55 -8.84 4.17 -11.18
CA ALA A 55 -8.02 5.30 -11.63
C ALA A 55 -7.50 6.16 -10.46
N ALA A 56 -8.35 6.42 -9.45
CA ALA A 56 -7.97 7.17 -8.26
C ALA A 56 -6.89 6.43 -7.44
N LEU A 57 -7.04 5.13 -7.26
CA LEU A 57 -6.07 4.29 -6.55
C LEU A 57 -4.74 4.18 -7.31
N GLN A 58 -4.78 4.12 -8.66
CA GLN A 58 -3.58 4.17 -9.50
C GLN A 58 -2.88 5.53 -9.40
N HIS A 59 -3.63 6.63 -9.33
CA HIS A 59 -3.08 7.97 -9.16
C HIS A 59 -2.39 8.12 -7.80
N GLU A 60 -3.07 7.77 -6.70
CA GLU A 60 -2.49 7.78 -5.35
C GLU A 60 -1.18 6.97 -5.30
N ARG A 61 -1.17 5.84 -5.98
CA ARG A 61 0.03 5.02 -6.10
C ARG A 61 1.18 5.72 -6.82
N ALA A 62 0.88 6.44 -7.92
CA ALA A 62 1.90 7.13 -8.70
C ALA A 62 2.54 8.29 -7.90
N THR A 63 1.83 8.81 -6.89
CA THR A 63 2.35 9.84 -5.98
C THR A 63 3.19 9.26 -4.84
N LEU A 64 3.20 7.91 -4.67
CA LEU A 64 4.09 7.28 -3.71
C LEU A 64 5.53 7.38 -4.20
N GLU A 65 6.34 8.16 -3.53
CA GLU A 65 7.79 8.13 -3.69
C GLU A 65 8.32 6.81 -3.09
N LEU A 66 8.16 5.73 -3.85
CA LEU A 66 8.75 4.45 -3.48
C LEU A 66 10.26 4.58 -3.68
N HIS A 67 11.00 4.77 -2.61
CA HIS A 67 12.45 4.67 -2.64
C HIS A 67 12.82 3.30 -3.21
N PRO A 68 13.61 3.24 -4.29
CA PRO A 68 13.95 1.97 -4.90
C PRO A 68 14.83 1.18 -3.92
N VAL A 69 14.27 0.14 -3.32
CA VAL A 69 15.08 -0.84 -2.58
C VAL A 69 15.87 -1.64 -3.61
N ALA A 70 17.18 -1.59 -3.50
CA ALA A 70 18.11 -2.29 -4.37
C ALA A 70 18.99 -3.23 -3.53
N TYR A 71 19.45 -4.30 -4.17
CA TYR A 71 20.49 -5.15 -3.60
C TYR A 71 21.81 -4.39 -3.57
N THR A 72 22.41 -4.23 -2.39
CA THR A 72 23.71 -3.57 -2.20
C THR A 72 24.83 -4.54 -1.78
N GLY A 73 24.49 -5.75 -1.34
CA GLY A 73 25.41 -6.70 -0.72
C GLY A 73 25.51 -6.53 0.80
N ASP A 74 24.92 -5.51 1.38
CA ASP A 74 24.76 -5.37 2.83
C ASP A 74 23.39 -5.89 3.25
N LEU A 75 23.35 -7.16 3.71
CA LEU A 75 22.12 -7.87 4.05
C LEU A 75 21.29 -7.11 5.09
N ALA A 76 21.90 -6.65 6.16
CA ALA A 76 21.16 -5.98 7.25
C ALA A 76 20.57 -4.64 6.77
N ASN A 77 21.38 -3.86 6.02
CA ASN A 77 20.91 -2.59 5.47
C ASN A 77 19.82 -2.80 4.42
N ASP A 78 19.95 -3.75 3.52
CA ASP A 78 18.97 -4.02 2.47
C ASP A 78 17.61 -4.44 3.08
N LEU A 79 17.62 -5.31 4.10
CA LEU A 79 16.41 -5.68 4.85
C LEU A 79 15.83 -4.48 5.60
N LEU A 80 16.68 -3.62 6.17
CA LEU A 80 16.23 -2.40 6.84
C LEU A 80 15.54 -1.43 5.85
N GLN A 81 16.06 -1.29 4.63
CA GLN A 81 15.39 -0.48 3.60
C GLN A 81 14.03 -1.06 3.19
N MET A 82 13.90 -2.40 3.10
CA MET A 82 12.61 -3.03 2.83
C MET A 82 11.55 -2.68 3.88
N VAL A 83 11.87 -2.77 5.16
CA VAL A 83 10.90 -2.47 6.23
C VAL A 83 10.59 -0.99 6.34
N ARG A 84 11.53 -0.10 6.03
CA ARG A 84 11.33 1.36 6.02
C ARG A 84 10.24 1.79 5.05
N VAL A 85 10.19 1.23 3.85
CA VAL A 85 9.17 1.55 2.83
C VAL A 85 7.75 1.43 3.40
N TYR A 86 7.50 0.43 4.27
CA TYR A 86 6.18 0.25 4.88
C TYR A 86 5.99 1.04 6.17
N SER A 87 7.06 1.29 6.92
CA SER A 87 6.97 2.05 8.17
C SER A 87 6.75 3.54 7.95
N GLU A 88 7.18 4.05 6.81
CA GLU A 88 7.08 5.47 6.42
C GLU A 88 5.76 5.79 5.70
N ALA A 89 4.91 4.77 5.48
CA ALA A 89 3.59 4.99 4.90
C ALA A 89 2.75 5.94 5.77
N SER A 90 2.17 6.95 5.14
CA SER A 90 1.30 7.90 5.85
C SER A 90 0.05 7.21 6.41
N PRO A 91 -0.61 7.76 7.44
CA PRO A 91 -1.87 7.22 7.95
C PRO A 91 -2.93 7.05 6.85
N ARG A 92 -3.01 8.00 5.91
CA ARG A 92 -3.91 7.96 4.75
C ARG A 92 -3.61 6.74 3.85
N GLN A 93 -2.34 6.52 3.53
CA GLN A 93 -1.91 5.39 2.71
C GLN A 93 -2.20 4.05 3.39
N SER A 94 -1.92 3.96 4.69
CA SER A 94 -2.21 2.76 5.49
C SER A 94 -3.70 2.46 5.54
N ALA A 95 -4.54 3.47 5.79
CA ALA A 95 -6.00 3.32 5.82
C ALA A 95 -6.55 2.89 4.44
N LEU A 96 -6.04 3.47 3.35
CA LEU A 96 -6.43 3.10 1.99
C LEU A 96 -6.04 1.65 1.66
N MET A 97 -4.86 1.23 2.05
CA MET A 97 -4.40 -0.14 1.89
C MET A 97 -5.31 -1.13 2.65
N MET A 98 -5.67 -0.81 3.90
CA MET A 98 -6.59 -1.63 4.70
C MET A 98 -7.95 -1.76 4.01
N LEU A 99 -8.50 -0.65 3.55
CA LEU A 99 -9.78 -0.63 2.84
C LEU A 99 -9.74 -1.52 1.60
N VAL A 100 -8.73 -1.34 0.75
CA VAL A 100 -8.59 -2.13 -0.49
C VAL A 100 -8.41 -3.62 -0.17
N MET A 101 -7.60 -3.97 0.83
CA MET A 101 -7.41 -5.37 1.25
C MET A 101 -8.70 -6.01 1.76
N ALA A 102 -9.52 -5.28 2.51
CA ALA A 102 -10.79 -5.78 3.02
C ALA A 102 -11.83 -6.00 1.92
N GLU A 103 -11.81 -5.16 0.88
CA GLU A 103 -12.83 -5.15 -0.18
C GLU A 103 -12.45 -5.99 -1.41
N VAL A 104 -11.17 -6.28 -1.65
CA VAL A 104 -10.71 -6.97 -2.85
C VAL A 104 -11.30 -8.38 -3.04
N VAL A 105 -11.67 -9.04 -1.95
CA VAL A 105 -12.31 -10.36 -1.98
C VAL A 105 -13.74 -10.27 -2.52
N ARG A 106 -14.45 -9.18 -2.16
CA ARG A 106 -15.84 -8.91 -2.58
C ARG A 106 -15.90 -8.19 -3.93
N HIS A 107 -14.85 -7.46 -4.27
CA HIS A 107 -14.76 -6.57 -5.43
C HIS A 107 -13.54 -6.94 -6.27
N PRO A 108 -13.67 -7.96 -7.14
CA PRO A 108 -12.55 -8.45 -7.97
C PRO A 108 -11.93 -7.38 -8.87
N GLU A 109 -12.68 -6.34 -9.22
CA GLU A 109 -12.21 -5.19 -10.00
C GLU A 109 -11.11 -4.40 -9.28
N LEU A 110 -11.03 -4.50 -7.94
CA LEU A 110 -9.96 -3.88 -7.15
C LEU A 110 -8.65 -4.67 -7.16
N ARG A 111 -8.63 -5.90 -7.74
CA ARG A 111 -7.42 -6.75 -7.74
C ARG A 111 -6.23 -6.10 -8.44
N GLU A 112 -6.47 -5.31 -9.49
CA GLU A 112 -5.41 -4.61 -10.18
C GLU A 112 -4.74 -3.56 -9.28
N THR A 113 -5.48 -3.02 -8.32
CA THR A 113 -4.94 -1.99 -7.41
C THR A 113 -4.03 -2.57 -6.33
N ILE A 114 -4.17 -3.85 -5.99
CA ILE A 114 -3.28 -4.56 -5.04
C ILE A 114 -2.03 -5.14 -5.70
N GLN A 115 -1.90 -5.07 -7.02
CA GLN A 115 -0.70 -5.60 -7.70
C GLN A 115 0.59 -4.92 -7.22
N VAL A 116 0.53 -3.68 -6.72
CA VAL A 116 1.72 -2.96 -6.28
C VAL A 116 2.30 -3.45 -4.97
N PRO A 117 1.52 -3.63 -3.90
CA PRO A 117 2.03 -4.34 -2.73
C PRO A 117 2.64 -5.70 -3.11
N PHE A 118 1.98 -6.41 -4.04
CA PHE A 118 2.48 -7.68 -4.56
C PHE A 118 3.77 -7.53 -5.38
N MET A 119 3.90 -6.50 -6.19
CA MET A 119 5.13 -6.20 -6.95
C MET A 119 6.29 -5.83 -6.01
N LEU A 120 6.03 -5.07 -4.94
CA LEU A 120 7.05 -4.77 -3.93
C LEU A 120 7.51 -6.05 -3.22
N VAL A 121 6.58 -6.88 -2.78
CA VAL A 121 6.91 -8.18 -2.17
C VAL A 121 7.67 -9.07 -3.16
N SER A 122 7.32 -9.05 -4.45
CA SER A 122 8.04 -9.79 -5.50
C SER A 122 9.47 -9.24 -5.71
N ARG A 123 9.65 -7.92 -5.73
CA ARG A 123 11.00 -7.30 -5.81
C ARG A 123 11.85 -7.64 -4.59
N PHE A 124 11.27 -7.58 -3.41
CA PHE A 124 11.94 -8.00 -2.18
C PHE A 124 12.29 -9.49 -2.21
N GLY A 125 11.38 -10.32 -2.76
CA GLY A 125 11.64 -11.74 -3.02
C GLY A 125 12.88 -11.98 -3.89
N GLN A 126 13.11 -11.17 -4.92
CA GLN A 126 14.32 -11.27 -5.76
C GLN A 126 15.61 -10.96 -4.98
N ILE A 127 15.58 -9.97 -4.08
CA ILE A 127 16.74 -9.66 -3.22
C ILE A 127 17.00 -10.82 -2.24
N ILE A 128 15.93 -11.39 -1.66
CA ILE A 128 16.00 -12.55 -0.77
C ILE A 128 16.60 -13.76 -1.50
N VAL A 129 16.13 -14.07 -2.72
CA VAL A 129 16.67 -15.15 -3.56
C VAL A 129 18.18 -14.99 -3.75
N ARG A 130 18.64 -13.77 -3.98
CA ARG A 130 20.07 -13.50 -4.16
C ARG A 130 20.87 -13.78 -2.88
N TYR A 131 20.39 -13.33 -1.73
CA TYR A 131 21.05 -13.63 -0.45
C TYR A 131 21.00 -15.11 -0.08
N GLN A 132 19.96 -15.84 -0.47
CA GLN A 132 19.91 -17.28 -0.33
C GLN A 132 20.95 -17.98 -1.22
N ALA A 133 21.10 -17.55 -2.48
CA ALA A 133 22.10 -18.08 -3.40
C ALA A 133 23.55 -17.82 -2.91
N GLU A 134 23.77 -16.74 -2.17
CA GLU A 134 25.04 -16.40 -1.53
C GLU A 134 25.27 -17.14 -0.18
N GLY A 135 24.31 -17.96 0.26
CA GLY A 135 24.37 -18.66 1.55
C GLY A 135 24.27 -17.74 2.77
N ARG A 136 23.75 -16.52 2.63
CA ARG A 136 23.61 -15.54 3.71
C ARG A 136 22.21 -15.54 4.36
N LEU A 137 21.23 -16.08 3.65
CA LEU A 137 19.89 -16.39 4.18
C LEU A 137 19.61 -17.87 3.99
N ARG A 138 18.90 -18.47 4.95
CA ARG A 138 18.47 -19.87 4.86
C ARG A 138 17.57 -20.09 3.65
N PRO A 139 17.64 -21.28 3.02
CA PRO A 139 16.69 -21.66 1.98
C PRO A 139 15.25 -21.60 2.47
N GLY A 140 14.33 -21.17 1.61
CA GLY A 140 12.91 -21.11 1.89
C GLY A 140 12.18 -20.36 0.78
N GLU A 141 10.86 -20.34 0.85
CA GLU A 141 10.04 -19.62 -0.13
C GLU A 141 10.23 -18.10 0.03
N PRO A 142 10.76 -17.38 -0.97
CA PRO A 142 11.16 -15.98 -0.83
C PRO A 142 10.02 -15.04 -0.42
N VAL A 143 8.80 -15.31 -0.92
CA VAL A 143 7.61 -14.51 -0.60
C VAL A 143 7.22 -14.69 0.88
N LEU A 144 7.35 -15.89 1.43
CA LEU A 144 7.06 -16.15 2.84
C LEU A 144 8.11 -15.52 3.75
N ILE A 145 9.38 -15.55 3.35
CA ILE A 145 10.48 -14.89 4.08
C ILE A 145 10.26 -13.37 4.07
N ALA A 146 9.92 -12.78 2.92
CA ALA A 146 9.55 -11.38 2.84
C ALA A 146 8.33 -11.07 3.72
N GLY A 147 7.32 -11.93 3.71
CA GLY A 147 6.14 -11.80 4.56
C GLY A 147 6.47 -11.83 6.05
N ALA A 148 7.38 -12.70 6.48
CA ALA A 148 7.84 -12.78 7.88
C ALA A 148 8.59 -11.51 8.30
N LEU A 149 9.38 -10.92 7.41
CA LEU A 149 10.06 -9.65 7.66
C LEU A 149 9.09 -8.47 7.72
N LEU A 150 8.18 -8.37 6.75
CA LEU A 150 7.32 -7.19 6.56
C LEU A 150 6.06 -7.23 7.43
N GLY A 151 5.53 -8.41 7.74
CA GLY A 151 4.25 -8.58 8.43
C GLY A 151 4.11 -7.78 9.72
N PRO A 152 5.04 -7.89 10.68
CA PRO A 152 4.99 -7.12 11.92
C PRO A 152 5.00 -5.60 11.69
N VAL A 153 5.76 -5.10 10.71
CA VAL A 153 5.85 -3.68 10.38
C VAL A 153 4.54 -3.19 9.77
N ILE A 154 3.98 -3.94 8.82
CA ILE A 154 2.70 -3.62 8.19
C ILE A 154 1.59 -3.57 9.24
N ILE A 155 1.48 -4.59 10.09
CA ILE A 155 0.46 -4.65 11.14
C ILE A 155 0.64 -3.51 12.15
N ASN A 156 1.87 -3.22 12.59
CA ASN A 156 2.13 -2.11 13.50
C ASN A 156 1.70 -0.77 12.88
N THR A 157 2.09 -0.50 11.62
CA THR A 157 1.73 0.73 10.91
C THR A 157 0.20 0.85 10.74
N MET A 158 -0.47 -0.24 10.38
CA MET A 158 -1.92 -0.30 10.26
C MET A 158 -2.62 -0.01 11.59
N LEU A 159 -2.24 -0.69 12.68
CA LEU A 159 -2.85 -0.50 14.00
C LEU A 159 -2.65 0.93 14.51
N ARG A 160 -1.48 1.52 14.30
CA ARG A 160 -1.21 2.92 14.67
C ARG A 160 -2.03 3.92 13.85
N SER A 161 -2.31 3.59 12.58
CA SER A 161 -3.13 4.43 11.70
C SER A 161 -4.62 4.31 11.98
N ALA A 162 -5.08 3.24 12.63
CA ALA A 162 -6.49 2.99 12.91
C ALA A 162 -7.09 3.90 14.00
N ASN A 163 -6.31 4.83 14.53
CA ASN A 163 -6.73 5.79 15.57
C ASN A 163 -7.47 5.12 16.74
N THR A 164 -6.96 3.96 17.18
CA THR A 164 -7.49 3.23 18.33
C THR A 164 -6.98 3.85 19.63
N ASP A 165 -7.75 3.75 20.72
CA ASP A 165 -7.31 4.18 22.07
C ASP A 165 -6.18 3.29 22.63
N LEU A 166 -5.74 2.30 21.85
CA LEU A 166 -4.65 1.41 22.22
C LEU A 166 -3.31 2.12 22.03
N PRO A 167 -2.44 2.17 23.06
CA PRO A 167 -1.10 2.74 22.93
C PRO A 167 -0.19 1.78 22.16
N ILE A 168 -0.25 1.81 20.85
CA ILE A 168 0.61 0.99 19.99
C ILE A 168 1.97 1.70 19.83
N PRO A 169 3.06 1.19 20.41
CA PRO A 169 4.38 1.80 20.25
C PRO A 169 4.87 1.65 18.80
N PRO A 170 5.72 2.58 18.33
CA PRO A 170 6.41 2.36 17.05
C PRO A 170 7.33 1.14 17.15
N ILE A 171 7.42 0.40 16.06
CA ILE A 171 8.37 -0.73 15.99
C ILE A 171 9.80 -0.17 15.82
N ASP A 172 10.74 -0.70 16.59
CA ASP A 172 12.17 -0.48 16.35
C ASP A 172 12.58 -1.33 15.15
N LEU A 173 12.79 -0.69 14.00
CA LEU A 173 13.10 -1.37 12.75
C LEU A 173 14.45 -2.06 12.76
N VAL A 174 15.44 -1.51 13.48
CA VAL A 174 16.78 -2.09 13.59
C VAL A 174 16.71 -3.37 14.41
N ALA A 175 16.14 -3.29 15.61
CA ALA A 175 15.95 -4.46 16.49
C ALA A 175 15.07 -5.53 15.82
N HIS A 176 14.07 -5.12 15.01
CA HIS A 176 13.23 -6.05 14.27
C HIS A 176 14.03 -6.82 13.20
N VAL A 177 14.87 -6.13 12.41
CA VAL A 177 15.72 -6.76 11.39
C VAL A 177 16.76 -7.67 12.05
N GLU A 178 17.38 -7.26 13.15
CA GLU A 178 18.29 -8.12 13.92
C GLU A 178 17.60 -9.39 14.40
N THR A 179 16.41 -9.27 15.01
CA THR A 179 15.62 -10.42 15.45
C THR A 179 15.26 -11.36 14.31
N PHE A 180 14.87 -10.79 13.15
CA PHE A 180 14.60 -11.56 11.95
C PHE A 180 15.85 -12.34 11.48
N LEU A 181 17.01 -11.70 11.48
CA LEU A 181 18.28 -12.33 11.08
C LEU A 181 18.67 -13.48 12.00
N TYR A 182 18.45 -13.40 13.31
CA TYR A 182 18.71 -14.53 14.23
C TYR A 182 17.96 -15.81 13.85
N GLY A 183 16.76 -15.69 13.27
CA GLY A 183 15.97 -16.82 12.82
C GLY A 183 16.25 -17.29 11.39
N HIS A 184 16.80 -16.43 10.51
CA HIS A 184 16.85 -16.64 9.07
C HIS A 184 18.25 -16.53 8.45
N ALA A 185 19.26 -16.04 9.18
CA ALA A 185 20.64 -16.07 8.72
C ALA A 185 21.18 -17.52 8.67
N ALA A 186 22.05 -17.80 7.70
CA ALA A 186 22.70 -19.10 7.54
C ALA A 186 24.02 -19.18 8.34
#